data_197aa4130417e6281cfc47344e4b774b
#
_entry.id   197aa4130417e6281cfc47344e4b774b
#
_cell.length_a   1.000
_cell.length_b   1.000
_cell.length_c   1.000
_cell.angle_alpha   90.00
_cell.angle_beta   90.00
_cell.angle_gamma   90.00
#
_symmetry.space_group_name_H-M   'P 1'
#
loop_
_entity.id
_entity.type
_entity.pdbx_description
1 polymer ?
#
loop_
_entity_poly.entity_id
_entity_poly.type
_entity_poly.pdbx_seq_one_letter_code
_entity_poly.pdbx_strand_id
1 'polypeptide(L)'
;MKRKYKVVIAYDGTAYSGWQYQENATGIQQVVEAALAYLEGAPVRIFGSSRTDAGVHANGFVGHFELATPIPPKNLVRALNARLPRDIRILKAAYAPASFDARLSAKGKEYRYQLYQAAILPPTLAPYWTFCHRPLDLEAMRDAARNFVGRHDFVAFAANPNRELDSTVRTVFSFDVLKTGRKYVFVVRGDGFLYKQVRSMVGFLIAVGKGNEPPSAVAELLAAKAPRTARVETAPPQGLFLHKVFYKDPK
;
A
#
# COMPACT_ATOMS: atom_id res chain seq x y z
N MET A 1 12.13 -29.16 13.61
CA MET A 1 12.07 -27.75 14.11
C MET A 1 11.57 -26.87 12.98
N LYS A 2 10.49 -26.10 13.19
CA LYS A 2 9.96 -25.20 12.14
C LYS A 2 10.97 -24.11 11.80
N ARG A 3 11.05 -23.73 10.51
CA ARG A 3 11.89 -22.63 10.03
C ARG A 3 11.03 -21.46 9.62
N LYS A 4 11.39 -20.27 10.08
CA LYS A 4 10.73 -19.02 9.72
C LYS A 4 11.32 -18.47 8.41
N TYR A 5 10.41 -18.05 7.52
CA TYR A 5 10.73 -17.44 6.23
C TYR A 5 10.16 -16.02 6.16
N LYS A 6 10.96 -15.15 5.57
CA LYS A 6 10.54 -13.83 5.09
C LYS A 6 10.44 -13.90 3.57
N VAL A 7 9.32 -13.44 3.01
CA VAL A 7 9.10 -13.37 1.57
C VAL A 7 8.76 -11.97 1.12
N VAL A 8 9.17 -11.61 -0.09
CA VAL A 8 8.73 -10.40 -0.79
C VAL A 8 7.79 -10.82 -1.89
N ILE A 9 6.61 -10.22 -1.91
CA ILE A 9 5.49 -10.57 -2.77
C ILE A 9 5.12 -9.37 -3.63
N ALA A 10 4.94 -9.59 -4.93
CA ALA A 10 4.29 -8.64 -5.82
C ALA A 10 2.93 -9.21 -6.25
N TYR A 11 1.94 -8.33 -6.38
CA TYR A 11 0.62 -8.72 -6.88
C TYR A 11 -0.12 -7.58 -7.58
N ASP A 12 -0.87 -7.98 -8.60
CA ASP A 12 -1.94 -7.20 -9.17
C ASP A 12 -3.20 -7.41 -8.33
N GLY A 13 -3.69 -6.35 -7.68
CA GLY A 13 -4.84 -6.42 -6.78
C GLY A 13 -6.20 -6.35 -7.47
N THR A 14 -6.25 -6.17 -8.79
CA THR A 14 -7.48 -5.88 -9.54
C THR A 14 -8.60 -6.91 -9.29
N ALA A 15 -8.24 -8.20 -9.25
CA ALA A 15 -9.21 -9.29 -9.07
C ALA A 15 -9.45 -9.68 -7.61
N TYR A 16 -8.85 -8.95 -6.65
CA TYR A 16 -8.82 -9.34 -5.25
C TYR A 16 -9.47 -8.32 -4.32
N SER A 17 -10.09 -8.83 -3.26
CA SER A 17 -10.69 -8.03 -2.19
C SER A 17 -9.67 -7.54 -1.16
N GLY A 18 -8.45 -7.24 -1.62
CA GLY A 18 -7.31 -6.79 -0.83
C GLY A 18 -6.46 -7.95 -0.29
N TRP A 19 -5.58 -7.62 0.66
CA TRP A 19 -4.67 -8.62 1.23
C TRP A 19 -5.37 -9.63 2.14
N GLN A 20 -6.18 -9.15 3.07
CA GLN A 20 -6.70 -9.92 4.20
C GLN A 20 -7.63 -11.05 3.74
N TYR A 21 -7.46 -12.23 4.37
CA TYR A 21 -8.44 -13.33 4.25
C TYR A 21 -9.85 -12.86 4.64
N GLN A 22 -10.84 -13.22 3.85
CA GLN A 22 -12.25 -12.94 4.08
C GLN A 22 -13.08 -14.17 3.66
N GLU A 23 -14.15 -14.47 4.40
CA GLU A 23 -15.01 -15.63 4.11
C GLU A 23 -15.80 -15.45 2.80
N ASN A 24 -16.23 -14.23 2.51
CA ASN A 24 -17.13 -13.91 1.40
C ASN A 24 -16.42 -13.37 0.15
N ALA A 25 -15.08 -13.33 0.14
CA ALA A 25 -14.32 -12.77 -0.97
C ALA A 25 -12.87 -13.28 -1.00
N THR A 26 -12.28 -13.39 -2.18
CA THR A 26 -10.92 -13.88 -2.34
C THR A 26 -9.90 -12.78 -2.01
N GLY A 27 -9.12 -12.98 -0.95
CA GLY A 27 -7.97 -12.17 -0.59
C GLY A 27 -6.65 -12.76 -1.08
N ILE A 28 -5.63 -11.91 -1.27
CA ILE A 28 -4.27 -12.34 -1.65
C ILE A 28 -3.70 -13.34 -0.64
N GLN A 29 -3.91 -13.10 0.66
CA GLN A 29 -3.48 -13.96 1.76
C GLN A 29 -3.97 -15.40 1.57
N GLN A 30 -5.25 -15.57 1.25
CA GLN A 30 -5.88 -16.88 1.04
C GLN A 30 -5.21 -17.67 -0.09
N VAL A 31 -4.91 -17.01 -1.22
CA VAL A 31 -4.26 -17.65 -2.37
C VAL A 31 -2.82 -18.07 -2.04
N VAL A 32 -2.08 -17.23 -1.30
CA VAL A 32 -0.72 -17.55 -0.87
C VAL A 32 -0.73 -18.69 0.17
N GLU A 33 -1.67 -18.68 1.11
CA GLU A 33 -1.82 -19.74 2.12
C GLU A 33 -2.18 -21.09 1.49
N ALA A 34 -3.01 -21.11 0.45
CA ALA A 34 -3.32 -22.33 -0.31
C ALA A 34 -2.06 -22.91 -1.00
N ALA A 35 -1.23 -22.06 -1.60
CA ALA A 35 0.04 -22.49 -2.21
C ALA A 35 1.03 -23.01 -1.16
N LEU A 36 1.10 -22.39 0.01
CA LEU A 36 1.92 -22.83 1.13
C LEU A 36 1.44 -24.18 1.71
N ALA A 37 0.13 -24.33 1.90
CA ALA A 37 -0.47 -25.55 2.41
C ALA A 37 -0.21 -26.74 1.47
N TYR A 38 -0.24 -26.53 0.17
CA TYR A 38 0.12 -27.54 -0.82
C TYR A 38 1.57 -28.04 -0.67
N LEU A 39 2.51 -27.14 -0.38
CA LEU A 39 3.93 -27.49 -0.22
C LEU A 39 4.23 -28.16 1.10
N GLU A 40 3.54 -27.78 2.16
CA GLU A 40 3.75 -28.31 3.52
C GLU A 40 2.95 -29.58 3.78
N GLY A 41 1.87 -29.82 3.05
CA GLY A 41 0.89 -30.90 3.32
C GLY A 41 -0.03 -30.59 4.50
N ALA A 42 -0.02 -29.37 5.03
CA ALA A 42 -0.82 -28.92 6.17
C ALA A 42 -1.09 -27.40 6.06
N PRO A 43 -2.13 -26.87 6.74
CA PRO A 43 -2.41 -25.44 6.74
C PRO A 43 -1.21 -24.62 7.26
N VAL A 44 -0.84 -23.59 6.51
CA VAL A 44 0.23 -22.62 6.85
C VAL A 44 -0.34 -21.23 6.80
N ARG A 45 -0.20 -20.47 7.89
CA ARG A 45 -0.62 -19.07 7.93
C ARG A 45 0.52 -18.14 7.58
N ILE A 46 0.25 -17.17 6.70
CA ILE A 46 1.17 -16.07 6.39
C ILE A 46 0.73 -14.79 7.10
N PHE A 47 1.68 -14.10 7.73
CA PHE A 47 1.49 -12.82 8.39
C PHE A 47 2.08 -11.71 7.53
N GLY A 48 1.26 -10.74 7.16
CA GLY A 48 1.63 -9.64 6.27
C GLY A 48 2.11 -8.39 6.99
N SER A 49 2.99 -7.63 6.35
CA SER A 49 3.52 -6.35 6.84
C SER A 49 2.48 -5.22 6.86
N SER A 50 1.40 -5.37 6.08
CA SER A 50 0.36 -4.36 5.90
C SER A 50 -0.95 -5.03 5.52
N ARG A 51 -2.02 -4.24 5.48
CA ARG A 51 -3.25 -4.57 4.76
C ARG A 51 -3.34 -3.64 3.57
N THR A 52 -3.70 -4.15 2.41
CA THR A 52 -4.06 -3.38 1.23
C THR A 52 -5.55 -3.53 0.97
N ASP A 53 -6.20 -2.47 0.52
CA ASP A 53 -7.62 -2.48 0.18
C ASP A 53 -7.88 -3.29 -1.10
N ALA A 54 -9.14 -3.59 -1.39
CA ALA A 54 -9.57 -4.17 -2.66
C ALA A 54 -9.08 -3.31 -3.84
N GLY A 55 -8.54 -3.95 -4.87
CA GLY A 55 -8.01 -3.30 -6.06
C GLY A 55 -6.65 -2.61 -5.90
N VAL A 56 -6.03 -2.63 -4.71
CA VAL A 56 -4.70 -2.06 -4.45
C VAL A 56 -3.61 -3.09 -4.76
N HIS A 57 -2.56 -2.66 -5.44
CA HIS A 57 -1.45 -3.50 -5.87
C HIS A 57 -0.27 -3.48 -4.90
N ALA A 58 0.69 -4.37 -5.11
CA ALA A 58 1.98 -4.33 -4.43
C ALA A 58 3.13 -4.76 -5.33
N ASN A 59 4.25 -4.04 -5.25
CA ASN A 59 5.53 -4.41 -5.85
C ASN A 59 6.53 -4.96 -4.82
N GLY A 60 6.26 -4.77 -3.53
CA GLY A 60 7.19 -5.12 -2.47
C GLY A 60 6.52 -5.39 -1.12
N PHE A 61 5.37 -6.05 -1.14
CA PHE A 61 4.72 -6.53 0.07
C PHE A 61 5.62 -7.56 0.77
N VAL A 62 5.70 -7.51 2.09
CA VAL A 62 6.48 -8.49 2.86
C VAL A 62 5.56 -9.32 3.73
N GLY A 63 5.76 -10.64 3.69
CA GLY A 63 5.12 -11.60 4.58
C GLY A 63 6.14 -12.47 5.30
N HIS A 64 5.71 -13.11 6.40
CA HIS A 64 6.46 -14.16 7.06
C HIS A 64 5.55 -15.34 7.43
N PHE A 65 6.13 -16.52 7.46
CA PHE A 65 5.48 -17.77 7.85
C PHE A 65 6.52 -18.78 8.32
N GLU A 66 6.07 -19.92 8.85
CA GLU A 66 6.93 -21.01 9.28
C GLU A 66 6.55 -22.30 8.56
N LEU A 67 7.56 -23.06 8.12
CA LEU A 67 7.41 -24.42 7.58
C LEU A 67 8.14 -25.43 8.46
N ALA A 68 7.55 -26.61 8.64
CA ALA A 68 8.19 -27.77 9.29
C ALA A 68 9.20 -28.43 8.32
N THR A 69 8.84 -28.51 7.04
CA THR A 69 9.72 -29.01 5.98
C THR A 69 10.66 -27.92 5.50
N PRO A 70 11.99 -28.01 5.75
CA PRO A 70 12.90 -26.97 5.36
C PRO A 70 13.15 -27.01 3.85
N ILE A 71 12.74 -25.94 3.16
CA ILE A 71 12.98 -25.75 1.73
C ILE A 71 14.00 -24.62 1.55
N PRO A 72 15.10 -24.79 0.79
CA PRO A 72 16.01 -23.69 0.50
C PRO A 72 15.27 -22.50 -0.10
N PRO A 73 15.54 -21.25 0.33
CA PRO A 73 14.76 -20.06 -0.08
C PRO A 73 14.61 -19.89 -1.60
N LYS A 74 15.67 -20.19 -2.38
CA LYS A 74 15.64 -20.14 -3.85
C LYS A 74 14.66 -21.16 -4.44
N ASN A 75 14.60 -22.36 -3.87
CA ASN A 75 13.68 -23.41 -4.30
C ASN A 75 12.25 -23.10 -3.87
N LEU A 76 12.06 -22.52 -2.68
CA LEU A 76 10.77 -22.07 -2.19
C LEU A 76 10.13 -21.03 -3.13
N VAL A 77 10.90 -20.06 -3.62
CA VAL A 77 10.42 -19.08 -4.62
C VAL A 77 9.89 -19.79 -5.86
N ARG A 78 10.64 -20.78 -6.38
CA ARG A 78 10.24 -21.54 -7.57
C ARG A 78 8.98 -22.37 -7.30
N ALA A 79 8.95 -23.09 -6.20
CA ALA A 79 7.85 -23.97 -5.84
C ALA A 79 6.54 -23.19 -5.64
N LEU A 80 6.58 -22.06 -4.92
CA LEU A 80 5.41 -21.20 -4.74
C LEU A 80 4.95 -20.59 -6.08
N ASN A 81 5.85 -20.04 -6.88
CA ASN A 81 5.50 -19.44 -8.15
C ASN A 81 4.97 -20.42 -9.20
N ALA A 82 5.26 -21.71 -9.07
CA ALA A 82 4.65 -22.76 -9.90
C ALA A 82 3.17 -23.02 -9.56
N ARG A 83 2.72 -22.63 -8.36
CA ARG A 83 1.35 -22.83 -7.86
C ARG A 83 0.52 -21.55 -7.87
N LEU A 84 1.18 -20.40 -7.71
CA LEU A 84 0.51 -19.12 -7.67
C LEU A 84 0.00 -18.69 -9.07
N PRO A 85 -1.18 -18.06 -9.16
CA PRO A 85 -1.68 -17.48 -10.40
C PRO A 85 -0.73 -16.37 -10.88
N ARG A 86 -0.83 -15.97 -12.17
CA ARG A 86 0.14 -15.04 -12.79
C ARG A 86 0.20 -13.66 -12.16
N ASP A 87 -0.85 -13.23 -11.53
CA ASP A 87 -1.04 -11.93 -10.87
C ASP A 87 -0.49 -11.87 -9.42
N ILE A 88 0.03 -13.01 -8.87
CA ILE A 88 0.74 -13.05 -7.58
C ILE A 88 2.08 -13.73 -7.78
N ARG A 89 3.17 -13.08 -7.34
CA ARG A 89 4.54 -13.62 -7.44
C ARG A 89 5.33 -13.42 -6.17
N ILE A 90 6.01 -14.47 -5.74
CA ILE A 90 7.07 -14.38 -4.74
C ILE A 90 8.34 -13.94 -5.46
N LEU A 91 8.81 -12.74 -5.15
CA LEU A 91 10.01 -12.17 -5.78
C LEU A 91 11.29 -12.64 -5.07
N LYS A 92 11.24 -12.75 -3.74
CA LYS A 92 12.38 -13.15 -2.91
C LYS A 92 11.90 -13.94 -1.71
N ALA A 93 12.72 -14.87 -1.25
CA ALA A 93 12.58 -15.55 0.03
C ALA A 93 13.93 -15.56 0.75
N ALA A 94 13.89 -15.54 2.07
CA ALA A 94 15.06 -15.69 2.93
C ALA A 94 14.63 -16.33 4.25
N TYR A 95 15.56 -17.01 4.93
CA TYR A 95 15.36 -17.37 6.32
C TYR A 95 15.29 -16.10 7.19
N ALA A 96 14.45 -16.13 8.19
CA ALA A 96 14.30 -15.03 9.13
C ALA A 96 14.55 -15.52 10.56
N PRO A 97 15.09 -14.67 11.46
CA PRO A 97 15.21 -15.02 12.85
C PRO A 97 13.84 -15.25 13.50
N ALA A 98 13.78 -16.03 14.56
CA ALA A 98 12.53 -16.36 15.26
C ALA A 98 11.77 -15.11 15.72
N SER A 99 12.48 -14.05 16.11
CA SER A 99 11.90 -12.76 16.54
C SER A 99 11.34 -11.91 15.41
N PHE A 100 11.56 -12.26 14.12
CA PHE A 100 11.10 -11.44 13.00
C PHE A 100 9.58 -11.51 12.87
N ASP A 101 8.95 -10.34 12.84
CA ASP A 101 7.56 -10.14 12.45
C ASP A 101 7.47 -9.13 11.30
N ALA A 102 6.77 -9.51 10.21
CA ALA A 102 6.71 -8.68 9.01
C ALA A 102 6.07 -7.30 9.26
N ARG A 103 5.13 -7.19 10.22
CA ARG A 103 4.46 -5.94 10.58
C ARG A 103 5.19 -5.18 11.67
N LEU A 104 5.50 -5.86 12.79
CA LEU A 104 6.04 -5.20 13.98
C LEU A 104 7.51 -4.81 13.82
N SER A 105 8.29 -5.57 13.02
CA SER A 105 9.68 -5.24 12.74
C SER A 105 9.85 -4.16 11.66
N ALA A 106 8.77 -3.75 10.98
CA ALA A 106 8.83 -2.73 9.94
C ALA A 106 9.11 -1.35 10.53
N LYS A 107 10.05 -0.61 9.91
CA LYS A 107 10.44 0.76 10.28
C LYS A 107 9.78 1.82 9.39
N GLY A 108 9.22 1.41 8.27
CA GLY A 108 8.50 2.29 7.37
C GLY A 108 8.00 1.58 6.12
N LYS A 109 7.21 2.31 5.35
CA LYS A 109 6.61 1.85 4.09
C LYS A 109 6.67 2.97 3.06
N GLU A 110 6.85 2.59 1.80
CA GLU A 110 6.71 3.46 0.65
C GLU A 110 5.50 3.01 -0.17
N TYR A 111 4.60 3.95 -0.42
CA TYR A 111 3.52 3.79 -1.38
C TYR A 111 3.73 4.69 -2.58
N ARG A 112 3.33 4.22 -3.75
CA ARG A 112 3.28 5.01 -4.98
C ARG A 112 1.86 5.01 -5.51
N TYR A 113 1.39 6.19 -5.88
CA TYR A 113 0.10 6.35 -6.52
C TYR A 113 0.28 6.92 -7.92
N GLN A 114 -0.33 6.28 -8.91
CA GLN A 114 -0.18 6.59 -10.32
C GLN A 114 -1.43 7.28 -10.87
N LEU A 115 -1.24 8.46 -11.47
CA LEU A 115 -2.28 9.26 -12.10
C LEU A 115 -1.88 9.62 -13.53
N TYR A 116 -2.79 9.39 -14.46
CA TYR A 116 -2.64 9.77 -15.87
C TYR A 116 -3.55 10.95 -16.21
N GLN A 117 -2.96 12.06 -16.66
CA GLN A 117 -3.69 13.27 -17.01
C GLN A 117 -3.75 13.41 -18.53
N ALA A 118 -4.94 13.28 -19.12
CA ALA A 118 -5.20 13.40 -20.55
C ALA A 118 -6.69 13.60 -20.82
N ALA A 119 -7.07 13.79 -22.08
CA ALA A 119 -8.48 13.76 -22.49
C ALA A 119 -9.06 12.34 -22.45
N ILE A 120 -8.22 11.33 -22.76
CA ILE A 120 -8.60 9.91 -22.83
C ILE A 120 -7.53 9.07 -22.12
N LEU A 121 -7.95 8.09 -21.33
CA LEU A 121 -7.08 7.09 -20.73
C LEU A 121 -6.95 5.88 -21.67
N PRO A 122 -5.73 5.49 -22.09
CA PRO A 122 -5.53 4.25 -22.84
C PRO A 122 -6.01 3.03 -22.02
N PRO A 123 -6.79 2.09 -22.59
CA PRO A 123 -7.33 0.95 -21.87
C PRO A 123 -6.26 0.08 -21.18
N THR A 124 -5.07 -0.03 -21.77
CA THR A 124 -3.93 -0.78 -21.21
C THR A 124 -3.35 -0.15 -19.92
N LEU A 125 -3.66 1.12 -19.63
CA LEU A 125 -3.26 1.79 -18.42
C LEU A 125 -4.35 1.76 -17.34
N ALA A 126 -5.61 1.54 -17.72
CA ALA A 126 -6.76 1.63 -16.82
C ALA A 126 -6.66 0.75 -15.55
N PRO A 127 -6.08 -0.46 -15.57
CA PRO A 127 -5.93 -1.27 -14.35
C PRO A 127 -4.94 -0.71 -13.32
N TYR A 128 -4.01 0.19 -13.74
CA TYR A 128 -2.87 0.61 -12.91
C TYR A 128 -2.75 2.13 -12.75
N TRP A 129 -3.57 2.91 -13.45
CA TRP A 129 -3.53 4.37 -13.46
C TRP A 129 -4.90 4.95 -13.20
N THR A 130 -4.98 5.84 -12.22
CA THR A 130 -6.16 6.68 -12.09
C THR A 130 -6.16 7.76 -13.16
N PHE A 131 -7.34 8.15 -13.62
CA PHE A 131 -7.52 9.09 -14.71
C PHE A 131 -7.95 10.47 -14.21
N CYS A 132 -7.37 11.52 -14.80
CA CYS A 132 -7.83 12.90 -14.64
C CYS A 132 -7.85 13.59 -16.00
N HIS A 133 -9.02 14.08 -16.41
CA HIS A 133 -9.15 14.81 -17.68
C HIS A 133 -8.82 16.31 -17.55
N ARG A 134 -8.88 16.87 -16.34
CA ARG A 134 -8.58 18.28 -16.07
C ARG A 134 -7.07 18.50 -15.96
N PRO A 135 -6.57 19.69 -16.40
CA PRO A 135 -5.22 20.12 -16.04
C PRO A 135 -5.03 20.14 -14.53
N LEU A 136 -3.80 19.86 -14.10
CA LEU A 136 -3.42 19.86 -12.68
C LEU A 136 -2.25 20.80 -12.47
N ASP A 137 -2.37 21.67 -11.47
CA ASP A 137 -1.28 22.50 -10.99
C ASP A 137 -0.31 21.67 -10.16
N LEU A 138 0.86 21.37 -10.73
CA LEU A 138 1.90 20.55 -10.11
C LEU A 138 2.51 21.24 -8.90
N GLU A 139 2.74 22.54 -8.97
CA GLU A 139 3.41 23.26 -7.86
C GLU A 139 2.46 23.39 -6.67
N ALA A 140 1.18 23.69 -6.90
CA ALA A 140 0.18 23.68 -5.84
C ALA A 140 0.08 22.30 -5.15
N MET A 141 0.12 21.19 -5.91
CA MET A 141 0.14 19.86 -5.35
C MET A 141 1.41 19.57 -4.53
N ARG A 142 2.58 20.04 -4.99
CA ARG A 142 3.84 19.91 -4.27
C ARG A 142 3.85 20.70 -2.96
N ASP A 143 3.33 21.92 -3.00
CA ASP A 143 3.21 22.76 -1.81
C ASP A 143 2.28 22.12 -0.76
N ALA A 144 1.13 21.62 -1.20
CA ALA A 144 0.21 20.89 -0.34
C ALA A 144 0.85 19.60 0.23
N ALA A 145 1.61 18.85 -0.60
CA ALA A 145 2.27 17.62 -0.18
C ALA A 145 3.29 17.84 0.96
N ARG A 146 4.00 18.98 0.95
CA ARG A 146 4.94 19.33 2.04
C ARG A 146 4.27 19.46 3.39
N ASN A 147 3.00 19.90 3.44
CA ASN A 147 2.24 20.05 4.68
C ASN A 147 1.87 18.70 5.33
N PHE A 148 1.95 17.59 4.60
CA PHE A 148 1.76 16.25 5.19
C PHE A 148 3.02 15.71 5.87
N VAL A 149 4.20 16.26 5.57
CA VAL A 149 5.48 15.77 6.10
C VAL A 149 5.59 16.13 7.57
N GLY A 150 6.00 15.16 8.39
CA GLY A 150 6.10 15.31 9.83
C GLY A 150 5.19 14.35 10.59
N ARG A 151 5.11 14.56 11.91
CA ARG A 151 4.27 13.78 12.83
C ARG A 151 2.97 14.51 13.09
N HIS A 152 1.87 13.98 12.57
CA HIS A 152 0.54 14.60 12.63
C HIS A 152 -0.53 13.60 13.06
N ASP A 153 -1.65 14.12 13.53
CA ASP A 153 -2.89 13.36 13.65
C ASP A 153 -3.59 13.33 12.28
N PHE A 154 -3.67 12.13 11.69
CA PHE A 154 -4.25 11.92 10.36
C PHE A 154 -5.73 11.51 10.38
N VAL A 155 -6.45 11.77 11.47
CA VAL A 155 -7.88 11.41 11.57
C VAL A 155 -8.70 11.99 10.42
N ALA A 156 -8.41 13.21 9.96
CA ALA A 156 -9.07 13.87 8.82
C ALA A 156 -8.84 13.16 7.48
N PHE A 157 -7.79 12.37 7.36
CA PHE A 157 -7.42 11.64 6.14
C PHE A 157 -7.61 10.12 6.27
N ALA A 158 -8.11 9.63 7.39
CA ALA A 158 -8.43 8.24 7.61
C ALA A 158 -9.90 7.94 7.32
N ALA A 159 -10.21 6.80 6.70
CA ALA A 159 -11.56 6.29 6.74
C ALA A 159 -11.79 5.60 8.09
N ASN A 160 -12.97 5.82 8.67
CA ASN A 160 -13.33 5.13 9.90
C ASN A 160 -13.67 3.66 9.59
N PRO A 161 -12.92 2.69 10.11
CA PRO A 161 -13.17 1.27 9.85
C PRO A 161 -14.17 0.64 10.84
N ASN A 162 -14.95 1.44 11.59
CA ASN A 162 -15.74 1.00 12.74
C ASN A 162 -14.92 0.23 13.79
N ARG A 163 -13.65 0.63 13.98
CA ARG A 163 -12.74 0.06 14.96
C ARG A 163 -12.16 1.17 15.80
N GLU A 164 -12.07 0.94 17.09
CA GLU A 164 -11.24 1.77 17.97
C GLU A 164 -9.78 1.62 17.50
N LEU A 165 -9.14 2.76 17.29
CA LEU A 165 -7.72 2.84 16.96
C LEU A 165 -6.99 3.36 18.21
N ASP A 166 -5.91 2.70 18.59
CA ASP A 166 -5.06 3.14 19.71
C ASP A 166 -4.53 4.57 19.44
N SER A 167 -4.28 4.91 18.19
CA SER A 167 -3.81 6.24 17.78
C SER A 167 -4.02 6.48 16.29
N THR A 168 -4.41 7.71 15.93
CA THR A 168 -4.46 8.23 14.56
C THR A 168 -3.21 9.00 14.16
N VAL A 169 -2.26 9.16 15.09
CA VAL A 169 -0.99 9.84 14.85
C VAL A 169 -0.05 8.95 14.05
N ARG A 170 0.53 9.51 12.94
CA ARG A 170 1.53 8.86 12.10
C ARG A 170 2.62 9.85 11.73
N THR A 171 3.77 9.33 11.31
CA THR A 171 4.87 10.14 10.79
C THR A 171 5.04 9.90 9.30
N VAL A 172 4.84 10.93 8.50
CA VAL A 172 5.18 10.95 7.07
C VAL A 172 6.61 11.48 6.93
N PHE A 173 7.51 10.66 6.39
CA PHE A 173 8.93 11.01 6.23
C PHE A 173 9.16 11.87 5.00
N SER A 174 8.46 11.57 3.89
CA SER A 174 8.48 12.36 2.65
C SER A 174 7.19 12.16 1.88
N PHE A 175 6.82 13.18 1.09
CA PHE A 175 5.72 13.09 0.14
C PHE A 175 6.04 13.91 -1.11
N ASP A 176 6.38 13.22 -2.19
CA ASP A 176 6.84 13.80 -3.44
C ASP A 176 5.77 13.65 -4.54
N VAL A 177 5.61 14.66 -5.38
CA VAL A 177 4.78 14.62 -6.59
C VAL A 177 5.69 14.77 -7.81
N LEU A 178 5.86 13.67 -8.54
CA LEU A 178 6.68 13.58 -9.73
C LEU A 178 5.82 13.64 -10.98
N LYS A 179 6.28 14.36 -12.03
CA LYS A 179 5.58 14.45 -13.31
C LYS A 179 6.53 14.12 -14.45
N THR A 180 6.08 13.26 -15.36
CA THR A 180 6.77 12.96 -16.62
C THR A 180 5.72 12.88 -17.73
N GLY A 181 5.70 13.88 -18.60
CA GLY A 181 4.67 14.01 -19.62
C GLY A 181 3.26 14.07 -19.00
N ARG A 182 2.42 13.09 -19.33
CA ARG A 182 1.03 12.96 -18.83
C ARG A 182 0.92 12.14 -17.53
N LYS A 183 2.04 11.59 -17.03
CA LYS A 183 2.09 10.71 -15.87
C LYS A 183 2.48 11.48 -14.63
N TYR A 184 1.69 11.36 -13.58
CA TYR A 184 1.99 11.82 -12.23
C TYR A 184 2.20 10.61 -11.33
N VAL A 185 3.23 10.65 -10.51
CA VAL A 185 3.49 9.62 -9.49
C VAL A 185 3.65 10.32 -8.15
N PHE A 186 2.74 10.02 -7.24
CA PHE A 186 2.80 10.46 -5.84
C PHE A 186 3.58 9.40 -5.06
N VAL A 187 4.69 9.80 -4.45
CA VAL A 187 5.56 8.90 -3.67
C VAL A 187 5.50 9.32 -2.22
N VAL A 188 4.93 8.49 -1.36
CA VAL A 188 4.82 8.78 0.08
C VAL A 188 5.53 7.71 0.90
N ARG A 189 6.33 8.15 1.87
CA ARG A 189 7.02 7.31 2.86
C ARG A 189 6.58 7.70 4.25
N GLY A 190 6.37 6.72 5.13
CA GLY A 190 5.98 6.95 6.52
C GLY A 190 6.21 5.73 7.39
N ASP A 191 6.09 5.89 8.71
CA ASP A 191 6.21 4.81 9.70
C ASP A 191 5.08 3.77 9.57
N GLY A 192 3.89 4.23 9.20
CA GLY A 192 2.69 3.44 8.96
C GLY A 192 1.57 4.32 8.42
N PHE A 193 0.50 3.70 7.98
CA PHE A 193 -0.64 4.42 7.42
C PHE A 193 -1.95 3.85 7.94
N LEU A 194 -2.91 4.73 8.20
CA LEU A 194 -4.28 4.38 8.58
C LEU A 194 -5.07 3.83 7.38
N TYR A 195 -6.23 3.29 7.65
CA TYR A 195 -7.13 2.79 6.61
C TYR A 195 -7.48 3.90 5.61
N LYS A 196 -7.21 3.65 4.33
CA LYS A 196 -7.37 4.58 3.19
C LYS A 196 -6.57 5.89 3.27
N GLN A 197 -5.71 6.10 4.27
CA GLN A 197 -4.99 7.36 4.48
C GLN A 197 -4.24 7.83 3.23
N VAL A 198 -3.41 6.99 2.62
CA VAL A 198 -2.63 7.38 1.42
C VAL A 198 -3.55 7.80 0.27
N ARG A 199 -4.62 7.05 0.02
CA ARG A 199 -5.60 7.37 -1.03
C ARG A 199 -6.35 8.67 -0.75
N SER A 200 -6.66 8.96 0.52
CA SER A 200 -7.29 10.21 0.94
C SER A 200 -6.36 11.40 0.80
N MET A 201 -5.10 11.26 1.18
CA MET A 201 -4.08 12.30 0.99
C MET A 201 -3.90 12.61 -0.50
N VAL A 202 -3.78 11.59 -1.37
CA VAL A 202 -3.66 11.77 -2.82
C VAL A 202 -4.94 12.37 -3.43
N GLY A 203 -6.12 11.92 -3.00
CA GLY A 203 -7.40 12.49 -3.45
C GLY A 203 -7.48 13.98 -3.17
N PHE A 204 -7.03 14.39 -1.97
CA PHE A 204 -6.98 15.81 -1.60
C PHE A 204 -5.94 16.60 -2.42
N LEU A 205 -4.74 16.03 -2.67
CA LEU A 205 -3.76 16.66 -3.56
C LEU A 205 -4.28 16.85 -4.99
N ILE A 206 -5.07 15.88 -5.48
CA ILE A 206 -5.74 16.02 -6.79
C ILE A 206 -6.77 17.16 -6.77
N ALA A 207 -7.52 17.33 -5.67
CA ALA A 207 -8.44 18.46 -5.50
C ALA A 207 -7.70 19.80 -5.48
N VAL A 208 -6.56 19.89 -4.80
CA VAL A 208 -5.67 21.07 -4.83
C VAL A 208 -5.16 21.33 -6.26
N GLY A 209 -4.68 20.30 -6.95
CA GLY A 209 -4.19 20.43 -8.32
C GLY A 209 -5.27 20.90 -9.32
N LYS A 210 -6.55 20.62 -9.06
CA LYS A 210 -7.71 21.11 -9.83
C LYS A 210 -8.13 22.54 -9.45
N GLY A 211 -7.49 23.15 -8.43
CA GLY A 211 -7.88 24.45 -7.89
C GLY A 211 -9.15 24.43 -7.02
N ASN A 212 -9.64 23.25 -6.62
CA ASN A 212 -10.84 23.14 -5.77
C ASN A 212 -10.52 23.42 -4.28
N GLU A 213 -9.26 23.28 -3.86
CA GLU A 213 -8.78 23.51 -2.51
C GLU A 213 -7.43 24.24 -2.54
N PRO A 214 -7.15 25.16 -1.61
CA PRO A 214 -5.84 25.79 -1.52
C PRO A 214 -4.81 24.85 -0.89
N PRO A 215 -3.51 24.99 -1.18
CA PRO A 215 -2.45 24.19 -0.56
C PRO A 215 -2.43 24.25 0.99
N SER A 216 -2.79 25.41 1.58
CA SER A 216 -2.86 25.62 3.04
C SER A 216 -3.91 24.76 3.74
N ALA A 217 -4.96 24.33 3.03
CA ALA A 217 -6.06 23.55 3.61
C ALA A 217 -5.60 22.20 4.18
N VAL A 218 -4.45 21.66 3.73
CA VAL A 218 -3.87 20.46 4.36
C VAL A 218 -3.48 20.73 5.82
N ALA A 219 -2.78 21.84 6.06
CA ALA A 219 -2.36 22.21 7.42
C ALA A 219 -3.56 22.50 8.33
N GLU A 220 -4.59 23.16 7.80
CA GLU A 220 -5.84 23.44 8.50
C GLU A 220 -6.56 22.13 8.93
N LEU A 221 -6.68 21.15 8.01
CA LEU A 221 -7.33 19.88 8.29
C LEU A 221 -6.56 19.04 9.31
N LEU A 222 -5.22 19.06 9.25
CA LEU A 222 -4.37 18.36 10.23
C LEU A 222 -4.45 19.02 11.62
N ALA A 223 -4.48 20.36 11.67
CA ALA A 223 -4.59 21.11 12.91
C ALA A 223 -5.95 20.95 13.59
N ALA A 224 -7.01 20.82 12.81
CA ALA A 224 -8.38 20.65 13.32
C ALA A 224 -8.59 19.36 14.10
N LYS A 225 -7.81 18.30 13.83
CA LYS A 225 -7.91 16.96 14.45
C LYS A 225 -9.35 16.43 14.48
N ALA A 226 -10.13 16.81 13.47
CA ALA A 226 -11.54 16.43 13.34
C ALA A 226 -11.68 15.21 12.40
N PRO A 227 -12.72 14.40 12.56
CA PRO A 227 -12.99 13.29 11.64
C PRO A 227 -13.10 13.78 10.21
N ARG A 228 -12.80 12.87 9.28
CA ARG A 228 -12.85 13.10 7.85
C ARG A 228 -14.22 13.63 7.41
N THR A 229 -14.22 14.66 6.58
CA THR A 229 -15.40 15.26 5.95
C THR A 229 -15.47 14.93 4.45
N ALA A 230 -16.56 15.36 3.79
CA ALA A 230 -16.74 15.23 2.34
C ALA A 230 -15.66 15.97 1.51
N ARG A 231 -14.96 16.96 2.09
CA ARG A 231 -13.82 17.65 1.46
C ARG A 231 -12.67 16.71 1.11
N VAL A 232 -12.52 15.61 1.87
CA VAL A 232 -11.42 14.66 1.70
C VAL A 232 -11.91 13.42 0.95
N GLU A 233 -11.87 13.46 -0.37
CA GLU A 233 -12.21 12.31 -1.21
C GLU A 233 -11.11 11.24 -1.19
N THR A 234 -11.52 9.98 -1.31
CA THR A 234 -10.56 8.87 -1.44
C THR A 234 -10.28 8.60 -2.91
N ALA A 235 -9.03 8.75 -3.34
CA ALA A 235 -8.61 8.40 -4.69
C ALA A 235 -8.88 6.91 -4.99
N PRO A 236 -9.19 6.53 -6.25
CA PRO A 236 -9.47 5.15 -6.65
C PRO A 236 -8.32 4.18 -6.30
N PRO A 237 -8.60 2.88 -6.04
CA PRO A 237 -7.58 1.94 -5.56
C PRO A 237 -6.54 1.55 -6.60
N GLN A 238 -6.93 1.45 -7.88
CA GLN A 238 -6.09 0.91 -8.96
C GLN A 238 -4.81 1.74 -9.23
N GLY A 239 -4.75 2.99 -8.79
CA GLY A 239 -3.51 3.77 -8.86
C GLY A 239 -2.52 3.47 -7.75
N LEU A 240 -2.91 2.78 -6.67
CA LEU A 240 -2.09 2.62 -5.48
C LEU A 240 -1.29 1.32 -5.48
N PHE A 241 0.01 1.44 -5.17
CA PHE A 241 0.96 0.34 -5.03
C PHE A 241 1.69 0.43 -3.69
N LEU A 242 1.66 -0.63 -2.88
CA LEU A 242 2.67 -0.80 -1.83
C LEU A 242 4.00 -1.15 -2.49
N HIS A 243 4.88 -0.15 -2.59
CA HIS A 243 6.12 -0.28 -3.36
C HIS A 243 7.23 -0.96 -2.57
N LYS A 244 7.38 -0.61 -1.29
CA LYS A 244 8.47 -1.14 -0.45
C LYS A 244 8.13 -1.09 1.04
N VAL A 245 8.64 -2.09 1.79
CA VAL A 245 8.61 -2.11 3.26
C VAL A 245 10.06 -2.06 3.75
N PHE A 246 10.35 -1.14 4.66
CA PHE A 246 11.68 -0.92 5.23
C PHE A 246 11.79 -1.61 6.58
N TYR A 247 12.92 -2.32 6.82
CA TYR A 247 13.27 -2.98 8.09
C TYR A 247 14.54 -2.39 8.71
N LYS A 248 15.10 -1.39 8.06
CA LYS A 248 16.10 -0.44 8.58
C LYS A 248 15.50 0.94 8.45
N ASP A 249 15.99 1.90 9.22
CA ASP A 249 15.46 3.26 9.16
C ASP A 249 15.50 3.77 7.71
N PRO A 250 14.36 4.18 7.16
CA PRO A 250 14.33 4.77 5.83
C PRO A 250 14.91 6.20 5.94
N LYS A 251 16.21 6.33 5.60
CA LYS A 251 16.84 7.63 5.41
C LYS A 251 16.60 8.11 3.98
#